data_f42b76210f8f5a4c624cb8c73fcf202b
#
_entry.id   f42b76210f8f5a4c624cb8c73fcf202b
#
_cell.length_a   1.000
_cell.length_b   1.000
_cell.length_c   1.000
_cell.angle_alpha   90.00
_cell.angle_beta   90.00
_cell.angle_gamma   90.00
#
_symmetry.space_group_name_H-M   'P 1'
#
loop_
_entity.id
_entity.type
_entity.pdbx_description
1 polymer ?
#
loop_
_entity_poly.entity_id
_entity_poly.type
_entity_poly.pdbx_seq_one_letter_code
_entity_poly.pdbx_strand_id
1 'polypeptide(L)'
;MSCGCPIIYVPGIMGSQLYLPEDGRKLWFSPPAVLTDAKRLDIHSDLLVKNNGVDLQTVPPLEKEYGVLRQDVILIEWLCRIMPDSPVYFFSYDFRKSCREAAESLHEQITQLAAKGFTGVNIVCHSMGGLVTSAYAAKYGTEYLNKIVMLGVPFEGSYEVIRMYLTGDIREVPNVLAETFGITREMVAGFPGVAELMPTIRHLAASPLELDGKPLSSADMETALSRLIPETYADARMFQKEVRRGYRLLLEKEDCFFGIGYGKSTLQSLSLKNPESPGKQESSKGDGLVSCFSSTMGGELLALPDMRVKAFSVGHANLLRFPESLKWIAQCIKGGTCIETELS
;
A
#
# COMPACT_ATOMS: atom_id res chain seq x y z
N MET A 1 13.87 4.08 -32.11
CA MET A 1 13.70 4.91 -30.90
C MET A 1 13.91 4.01 -29.71
N SER A 2 14.81 4.32 -28.79
CA SER A 2 14.96 3.53 -27.56
C SER A 2 13.67 3.76 -26.74
N CYS A 3 12.88 2.72 -26.55
CA CYS A 3 11.74 2.77 -25.63
C CYS A 3 12.28 3.14 -24.24
N GLY A 4 11.61 4.08 -23.57
CA GLY A 4 11.99 4.49 -22.21
C GLY A 4 11.84 3.34 -21.20
N CYS A 5 12.46 3.48 -20.04
CA CYS A 5 12.36 2.47 -19.00
C CYS A 5 10.89 2.30 -18.54
N PRO A 6 10.37 1.07 -18.51
CA PRO A 6 8.99 0.81 -18.08
C PRO A 6 8.72 1.32 -16.66
N ILE A 7 7.52 1.81 -16.42
CA ILE A 7 7.04 2.24 -15.10
C ILE A 7 5.94 1.28 -14.66
N ILE A 8 6.10 0.66 -13.50
CA ILE A 8 5.07 -0.16 -12.86
C ILE A 8 4.54 0.61 -11.66
N TYR A 9 3.25 0.90 -11.64
CA TYR A 9 2.57 1.42 -10.47
C TYR A 9 1.97 0.28 -9.64
N VAL A 10 2.37 0.21 -8.36
CA VAL A 10 1.91 -0.79 -7.39
C VAL A 10 0.98 -0.09 -6.39
N PRO A 11 -0.35 -0.32 -6.45
CA PRO A 11 -1.33 0.39 -5.63
C PRO A 11 -1.31 -0.03 -4.17
N GLY A 12 -1.99 0.76 -3.33
CA GLY A 12 -2.28 0.41 -1.95
C GLY A 12 -3.35 -0.67 -1.81
N ILE A 13 -3.70 -0.96 -0.55
CA ILE A 13 -4.82 -1.85 -0.20
C ILE A 13 -6.09 -1.38 -0.91
N MET A 14 -6.92 -2.33 -1.34
CA MET A 14 -8.19 -2.08 -2.06
C MET A 14 -8.04 -1.36 -3.41
N GLY A 15 -6.82 -1.05 -3.87
CA GLY A 15 -6.59 -0.34 -5.13
C GLY A 15 -6.81 -1.20 -6.38
N SER A 16 -6.70 -2.52 -6.28
CA SER A 16 -6.91 -3.45 -7.39
C SER A 16 -8.36 -3.88 -7.52
N GLN A 17 -8.81 -4.10 -8.75
CA GLN A 17 -10.11 -4.71 -9.04
C GLN A 17 -10.00 -6.24 -8.89
N LEU A 18 -11.02 -6.86 -8.27
CA LEU A 18 -11.12 -8.32 -8.14
C LEU A 18 -12.35 -8.82 -8.90
N TYR A 19 -12.20 -9.96 -9.57
CA TYR A 19 -13.19 -10.52 -10.48
C TYR A 19 -13.55 -11.95 -10.08
N LEU A 20 -14.82 -12.31 -10.28
CA LEU A 20 -15.30 -13.67 -10.12
C LEU A 20 -14.74 -14.56 -11.24
N PRO A 21 -14.17 -15.74 -10.94
CA PRO A 21 -13.56 -16.60 -11.94
C PRO A 21 -14.59 -17.25 -12.89
N GLU A 22 -15.80 -17.52 -12.44
CA GLU A 22 -16.82 -18.24 -13.17
C GLU A 22 -17.42 -17.47 -14.34
N ASP A 23 -17.54 -16.14 -14.23
CA ASP A 23 -18.18 -15.28 -15.27
C ASP A 23 -17.33 -14.05 -15.62
N GLY A 24 -16.21 -13.85 -14.92
CA GLY A 24 -15.33 -12.71 -15.14
C GLY A 24 -15.92 -11.37 -14.72
N ARG A 25 -17.03 -11.37 -13.99
CA ARG A 25 -17.72 -10.18 -13.49
C ARG A 25 -16.89 -9.55 -12.37
N LYS A 26 -16.80 -8.21 -12.40
CA LYS A 26 -16.13 -7.43 -11.36
C LYS A 26 -16.89 -7.54 -10.04
N LEU A 27 -16.21 -8.00 -9.01
CA LEU A 27 -16.73 -8.02 -7.63
C LEU A 27 -16.22 -6.80 -6.86
N TRP A 28 -14.91 -6.63 -6.73
CA TRP A 28 -14.31 -5.48 -6.05
C TRP A 28 -13.77 -4.45 -7.07
N PHE A 29 -14.13 -3.16 -7.12
CA PHE A 29 -15.28 -2.67 -6.40
C PHE A 29 -16.41 -2.43 -7.40
N SER A 30 -17.52 -3.10 -7.20
CA SER A 30 -18.75 -2.90 -7.95
C SER A 30 -19.91 -2.94 -6.94
N PRO A 31 -20.50 -1.79 -6.57
CA PRO A 31 -21.55 -1.74 -5.55
C PRO A 31 -22.69 -2.75 -5.78
N PRO A 32 -23.24 -2.93 -6.99
CA PRO A 32 -24.28 -3.93 -7.20
C PRO A 32 -23.82 -5.38 -6.98
N ALA A 33 -22.59 -5.72 -7.41
CA ALA A 33 -22.06 -7.07 -7.27
C ALA A 33 -21.70 -7.38 -5.81
N VAL A 34 -21.14 -6.41 -5.08
CA VAL A 34 -20.84 -6.58 -3.65
C VAL A 34 -22.13 -6.79 -2.85
N LEU A 35 -23.24 -6.11 -3.19
CA LEU A 35 -24.54 -6.32 -2.54
C LEU A 35 -25.05 -7.77 -2.64
N THR A 36 -24.75 -8.45 -3.74
CA THR A 36 -25.26 -9.83 -3.98
C THR A 36 -24.25 -10.90 -3.58
N ASP A 37 -22.95 -10.61 -3.70
CA ASP A 37 -21.88 -11.60 -3.67
C ASP A 37 -20.79 -11.30 -2.63
N ALA A 38 -21.05 -10.44 -1.63
CA ALA A 38 -20.06 -10.02 -0.62
C ALA A 38 -19.32 -11.19 0.06
N LYS A 39 -20.03 -12.30 0.31
CA LYS A 39 -19.42 -13.52 0.88
C LYS A 39 -18.29 -14.09 0.04
N ARG A 40 -18.26 -13.76 -1.26
CA ARG A 40 -17.18 -14.14 -2.18
C ARG A 40 -15.90 -13.31 -1.97
N LEU A 41 -15.94 -12.27 -1.13
CA LEU A 41 -14.74 -11.59 -0.66
C LEU A 41 -14.00 -12.35 0.44
N ASP A 42 -14.57 -13.46 0.94
CA ASP A 42 -13.85 -14.34 1.87
C ASP A 42 -12.52 -14.81 1.27
N ILE A 43 -11.49 -14.98 2.13
CA ILE A 43 -10.14 -15.35 1.69
C ILE A 43 -10.09 -16.70 0.97
N HIS A 44 -10.99 -17.62 1.28
CA HIS A 44 -11.08 -18.94 0.65
C HIS A 44 -11.74 -18.91 -0.75
N SER A 45 -12.25 -17.76 -1.15
CA SER A 45 -12.78 -17.58 -2.51
C SER A 45 -11.67 -17.19 -3.46
N ASP A 46 -11.49 -17.97 -4.52
CA ASP A 46 -10.58 -17.60 -5.60
C ASP A 46 -11.15 -16.41 -6.35
N LEU A 47 -10.42 -15.30 -6.34
CA LEU A 47 -10.73 -14.14 -7.15
C LEU A 47 -9.58 -13.86 -8.11
N LEU A 48 -9.92 -13.34 -9.28
CA LEU A 48 -8.95 -13.03 -10.32
C LEU A 48 -8.60 -11.55 -10.28
N VAL A 49 -7.33 -11.26 -10.57
CA VAL A 49 -6.87 -9.94 -10.98
C VAL A 49 -6.66 -9.94 -12.49
N LYS A 50 -6.83 -8.79 -13.13
CA LYS A 50 -6.69 -8.63 -14.59
C LYS A 50 -5.75 -7.48 -14.91
N ASN A 51 -5.40 -7.40 -16.20
CA ASN A 51 -4.65 -6.30 -16.81
C ASN A 51 -3.17 -6.17 -16.41
N ASN A 52 -2.59 -7.15 -15.69
CA ASN A 52 -1.15 -7.18 -15.50
C ASN A 52 -0.45 -7.37 -16.84
N GLY A 53 0.60 -6.57 -17.07
CA GLY A 53 1.36 -6.61 -18.31
C GLY A 53 0.74 -5.87 -19.51
N VAL A 54 -0.39 -5.15 -19.32
CA VAL A 54 -0.98 -4.26 -20.32
C VAL A 54 -0.33 -2.89 -20.23
N ASP A 55 0.27 -2.44 -21.34
CA ASP A 55 0.82 -1.09 -21.42
C ASP A 55 -0.31 -0.07 -21.61
N LEU A 56 -0.53 0.73 -20.58
CA LEU A 56 -1.60 1.73 -20.54
C LEU A 56 -1.39 2.90 -21.51
N GLN A 57 -0.20 3.07 -22.08
CA GLN A 57 0.04 4.03 -23.15
C GLN A 57 -0.67 3.62 -24.45
N THR A 58 -0.87 2.31 -24.65
CA THR A 58 -1.46 1.76 -25.88
C THR A 58 -2.97 1.56 -25.80
N VAL A 59 -3.57 1.66 -24.62
CA VAL A 59 -5.00 1.41 -24.39
C VAL A 59 -5.79 2.72 -24.54
N PRO A 60 -6.88 2.76 -25.34
CA PRO A 60 -7.75 3.91 -25.44
C PRO A 60 -8.29 4.34 -24.06
N PRO A 61 -8.46 5.64 -23.78
CA PRO A 61 -8.89 6.12 -22.45
C PRO A 61 -10.19 5.51 -21.94
N LEU A 62 -11.14 5.22 -22.83
CA LEU A 62 -12.44 4.61 -22.49
C LEU A 62 -12.36 3.10 -22.18
N GLU A 63 -11.27 2.43 -22.56
CA GLU A 63 -11.06 1.00 -22.34
C GLU A 63 -10.11 0.72 -21.18
N LYS A 64 -9.61 1.77 -20.52
CA LYS A 64 -8.71 1.64 -19.37
C LYS A 64 -9.47 1.14 -18.16
N GLU A 65 -9.45 -0.15 -17.92
CA GLU A 65 -9.93 -0.79 -16.70
C GLU A 65 -8.76 -1.04 -15.74
N TYR A 66 -8.42 -0.07 -14.92
CA TYR A 66 -7.39 -0.23 -13.90
C TYR A 66 -7.73 0.59 -12.67
N GLY A 67 -7.35 0.05 -11.50
CA GLY A 67 -7.58 0.70 -10.21
C GLY A 67 -9.06 0.82 -9.84
N VAL A 68 -9.31 0.94 -8.57
CA VAL A 68 -10.63 1.20 -7.98
C VAL A 68 -10.70 2.65 -7.54
N LEU A 69 -9.60 3.17 -7.02
CA LEU A 69 -9.55 4.46 -6.35
C LEU A 69 -9.20 5.56 -7.35
N ARG A 70 -9.97 6.64 -7.33
CA ARG A 70 -9.81 7.77 -8.25
C ARG A 70 -8.40 8.38 -8.24
N GLN A 71 -7.73 8.39 -7.09
CA GLN A 71 -6.39 8.93 -6.95
C GLN A 71 -5.34 8.11 -7.73
N ASP A 72 -5.49 6.77 -7.78
CA ASP A 72 -4.61 5.90 -8.55
C ASP A 72 -4.74 6.21 -10.04
N VAL A 73 -5.98 6.38 -10.50
CA VAL A 73 -6.28 6.76 -11.90
C VAL A 73 -5.62 8.09 -12.27
N ILE A 74 -5.74 9.09 -11.40
CA ILE A 74 -5.13 10.43 -11.61
C ILE A 74 -3.61 10.30 -11.75
N LEU A 75 -2.95 9.56 -10.86
CA LEU A 75 -1.50 9.36 -10.94
C LEU A 75 -1.08 8.67 -12.24
N ILE A 76 -1.79 7.60 -12.62
CA ILE A 76 -1.45 6.82 -13.82
C ILE A 76 -1.63 7.65 -15.08
N GLU A 77 -2.76 8.34 -15.22
CA GLU A 77 -3.02 9.22 -16.37
C GLU A 77 -1.97 10.33 -16.47
N TRP A 78 -1.55 10.84 -15.32
CA TRP A 78 -0.50 11.84 -15.26
C TRP A 78 0.86 11.25 -15.65
N LEU A 79 1.24 10.05 -15.16
CA LEU A 79 2.46 9.34 -15.56
C LEU A 79 2.49 9.08 -17.07
N CYS A 80 1.40 8.58 -17.64
CA CYS A 80 1.28 8.36 -19.09
C CYS A 80 1.55 9.65 -19.87
N ARG A 81 1.03 10.78 -19.41
CA ARG A 81 1.20 12.08 -20.09
C ARG A 81 2.62 12.62 -20.01
N ILE A 82 3.28 12.52 -18.84
CA ILE A 82 4.62 13.12 -18.64
C ILE A 82 5.77 12.22 -19.07
N MET A 83 5.51 10.94 -19.31
CA MET A 83 6.50 9.93 -19.69
C MET A 83 6.07 9.23 -20.98
N PRO A 84 5.85 9.97 -22.10
CA PRO A 84 5.23 9.43 -23.32
C PRO A 84 6.06 8.32 -23.99
N ASP A 85 7.37 8.28 -23.75
CA ASP A 85 8.28 7.27 -24.30
C ASP A 85 8.46 6.04 -23.40
N SER A 86 7.85 6.02 -22.21
CA SER A 86 7.95 4.91 -21.25
C SER A 86 6.64 4.14 -21.17
N PRO A 87 6.63 2.81 -21.35
CA PRO A 87 5.45 2.01 -21.08
C PRO A 87 5.03 2.15 -19.60
N VAL A 88 3.73 2.28 -19.36
CA VAL A 88 3.17 2.42 -18.00
C VAL A 88 2.24 1.26 -17.70
N TYR A 89 2.49 0.56 -16.63
CA TYR A 89 1.73 -0.61 -16.18
C TYR A 89 1.08 -0.36 -14.84
N PHE A 90 -0.18 -0.77 -14.69
CA PHE A 90 -0.81 -0.93 -13.38
C PHE A 90 -0.60 -2.37 -12.92
N PHE A 91 -0.02 -2.55 -11.74
CA PHE A 91 0.14 -3.87 -11.16
C PHE A 91 -1.06 -4.21 -10.27
N SER A 92 -1.94 -5.07 -10.76
CA SER A 92 -3.08 -5.57 -9.98
C SER A 92 -2.67 -6.77 -9.15
N TYR A 93 -3.09 -6.80 -7.88
CA TYR A 93 -2.90 -7.94 -6.98
C TYR A 93 -4.09 -8.10 -6.04
N ASP A 94 -4.30 -9.31 -5.55
CA ASP A 94 -5.32 -9.59 -4.55
C ASP A 94 -4.84 -9.10 -3.16
N PHE A 95 -5.34 -7.94 -2.74
CA PHE A 95 -4.95 -7.29 -1.49
C PHE A 95 -5.37 -8.06 -0.23
N ARG A 96 -6.25 -9.07 -0.35
CA ARG A 96 -6.64 -9.96 0.74
C ARG A 96 -5.51 -10.92 1.09
N LYS A 97 -4.74 -11.34 0.07
CA LYS A 97 -3.64 -12.28 0.16
C LYS A 97 -2.35 -11.62 0.68
N SER A 98 -1.38 -12.44 1.04
CA SER A 98 -0.08 -11.96 1.51
C SER A 98 0.64 -11.10 0.47
N CYS A 99 1.33 -10.05 0.93
CA CYS A 99 2.26 -9.27 0.10
C CYS A 99 3.39 -10.14 -0.49
N ARG A 100 3.67 -11.34 0.07
CA ARG A 100 4.61 -12.30 -0.52
C ARG A 100 4.11 -12.83 -1.86
N GLU A 101 2.84 -13.21 -1.94
CA GLU A 101 2.21 -13.69 -3.18
C GLU A 101 2.17 -12.59 -4.24
N ALA A 102 1.82 -11.36 -3.82
CA ALA A 102 1.86 -10.20 -4.70
C ALA A 102 3.29 -9.91 -5.21
N ALA A 103 4.31 -10.08 -4.37
CA ALA A 103 5.71 -9.93 -4.77
C ALA A 103 6.17 -10.99 -5.79
N GLU A 104 5.67 -12.23 -5.69
CA GLU A 104 5.90 -13.29 -6.69
C GLU A 104 5.29 -12.90 -8.04
N SER A 105 4.04 -12.46 -8.06
CA SER A 105 3.37 -12.00 -9.28
C SER A 105 4.05 -10.75 -9.88
N LEU A 106 4.58 -9.85 -9.03
CA LEU A 106 5.37 -8.70 -9.49
C LEU A 106 6.68 -9.15 -10.13
N HIS A 107 7.33 -10.18 -9.58
CA HIS A 107 8.53 -10.77 -10.18
C HIS A 107 8.24 -11.39 -11.54
N GLU A 108 7.13 -12.08 -11.69
CA GLU A 108 6.70 -12.64 -12.99
C GLU A 108 6.52 -11.52 -14.03
N GLN A 109 5.86 -10.42 -13.67
CA GLN A 109 5.67 -9.29 -14.58
C GLN A 109 7.01 -8.64 -14.96
N ILE A 110 7.93 -8.43 -13.99
CA ILE A 110 9.26 -7.88 -14.27
C ILE A 110 10.06 -8.82 -15.19
N THR A 111 9.98 -10.12 -14.96
CA THR A 111 10.64 -11.15 -15.79
C THR A 111 10.10 -11.12 -17.24
N GLN A 112 8.79 -10.96 -17.43
CA GLN A 112 8.17 -10.80 -18.74
C GLN A 112 8.66 -9.54 -19.44
N LEU A 113 8.87 -8.43 -18.72
CA LEU A 113 9.42 -7.21 -19.30
C LEU A 113 10.91 -7.39 -19.67
N ALA A 114 11.69 -8.09 -18.83
CA ALA A 114 13.07 -8.44 -19.16
C ALA A 114 13.15 -9.31 -20.42
N ALA A 115 12.24 -10.27 -20.59
CA ALA A 115 12.15 -11.08 -21.81
C ALA A 115 11.79 -10.27 -23.06
N LYS A 116 11.13 -9.10 -22.92
CA LYS A 116 10.89 -8.13 -24.00
C LYS A 116 12.09 -7.22 -24.30
N GLY A 117 13.21 -7.40 -23.59
CA GLY A 117 14.46 -6.66 -23.79
C GLY A 117 14.65 -5.44 -22.90
N PHE A 118 13.79 -5.20 -21.91
CA PHE A 118 14.00 -4.14 -20.94
C PHE A 118 15.06 -4.57 -19.91
N THR A 119 16.02 -3.70 -19.63
CA THR A 119 17.12 -3.97 -18.67
C THR A 119 16.78 -3.64 -17.23
N GLY A 120 15.59 -3.09 -16.98
CA GLY A 120 15.08 -2.77 -15.64
C GLY A 120 13.74 -2.04 -15.73
N VAL A 121 13.15 -1.79 -14.58
CA VAL A 121 11.86 -1.11 -14.41
C VAL A 121 11.96 0.01 -13.37
N ASN A 122 11.17 1.05 -13.55
CA ASN A 122 10.89 2.02 -12.49
C ASN A 122 9.65 1.58 -11.71
N ILE A 123 9.67 1.69 -10.40
CA ILE A 123 8.50 1.40 -9.54
C ILE A 123 7.99 2.71 -8.95
N VAL A 124 6.68 2.92 -9.02
CA VAL A 124 5.98 3.90 -8.19
C VAL A 124 4.99 3.10 -7.34
N CYS A 125 5.10 3.15 -6.03
CA CYS A 125 4.20 2.40 -5.16
C CYS A 125 3.59 3.28 -4.08
N HIS A 126 2.41 2.89 -3.63
CA HIS A 126 1.66 3.60 -2.61
C HIS A 126 1.23 2.66 -1.49
N SER A 127 1.36 3.12 -0.23
CA SER A 127 0.80 2.41 0.92
C SER A 127 1.24 0.93 0.98
N MET A 128 0.31 -0.03 1.05
CA MET A 128 0.56 -1.48 1.01
C MET A 128 1.41 -1.92 -0.19
N GLY A 129 1.31 -1.23 -1.34
CA GLY A 129 2.15 -1.49 -2.50
C GLY A 129 3.65 -1.32 -2.22
N GLY A 130 4.00 -0.50 -1.24
CA GLY A 130 5.38 -0.40 -0.74
C GLY A 130 5.83 -1.64 0.01
N LEU A 131 4.94 -2.34 0.73
CA LEU A 131 5.24 -3.63 1.37
C LEU A 131 5.43 -4.72 0.31
N VAL A 132 4.60 -4.73 -0.74
CA VAL A 132 4.77 -5.64 -1.89
C VAL A 132 6.13 -5.43 -2.57
N THR A 133 6.49 -4.17 -2.85
CA THR A 133 7.80 -3.81 -3.44
C THR A 133 8.95 -4.21 -2.53
N SER A 134 8.80 -4.06 -1.21
CA SER A 134 9.81 -4.44 -0.24
C SER A 134 9.94 -5.96 -0.08
N ALA A 135 8.83 -6.69 -0.16
CA ALA A 135 8.83 -8.15 -0.19
C ALA A 135 9.51 -8.69 -1.47
N TYR A 136 9.25 -8.04 -2.62
CA TYR A 136 9.98 -8.31 -3.85
C TYR A 136 11.49 -8.13 -3.65
N ALA A 137 11.92 -6.98 -3.13
CA ALA A 137 13.34 -6.70 -2.89
C ALA A 137 13.98 -7.69 -1.90
N ALA A 138 13.25 -8.11 -0.86
CA ALA A 138 13.73 -9.10 0.11
C ALA A 138 14.01 -10.46 -0.53
N LYS A 139 13.18 -10.90 -1.48
CA LYS A 139 13.26 -12.23 -2.11
C LYS A 139 14.13 -12.25 -3.37
N TYR A 140 14.01 -11.21 -4.20
CA TYR A 140 14.60 -11.20 -5.55
C TYR A 140 15.71 -10.17 -5.75
N GLY A 141 16.01 -9.34 -4.73
CA GLY A 141 16.99 -8.26 -4.86
C GLY A 141 16.44 -7.01 -5.55
N THR A 142 17.34 -6.10 -5.90
CA THR A 142 16.99 -4.79 -6.50
C THR A 142 17.61 -4.58 -7.88
N GLU A 143 18.22 -5.59 -8.47
CA GLU A 143 19.03 -5.49 -9.70
C GLU A 143 18.19 -5.05 -10.91
N TYR A 144 16.93 -5.49 -10.98
CA TYR A 144 15.99 -5.09 -12.04
C TYR A 144 15.18 -3.81 -11.72
N LEU A 145 15.34 -3.26 -10.52
CA LEU A 145 14.66 -2.03 -10.11
C LEU A 145 15.60 -0.84 -10.37
N ASN A 146 15.25 0.02 -11.31
CA ASN A 146 16.02 1.22 -11.60
C ASN A 146 15.72 2.30 -10.55
N LYS A 147 14.61 3.01 -10.70
CA LYS A 147 14.17 4.05 -9.76
C LYS A 147 12.92 3.60 -9.04
N ILE A 148 12.85 3.89 -7.75
CA ILE A 148 11.76 3.46 -6.90
C ILE A 148 11.23 4.69 -6.16
N VAL A 149 9.94 4.98 -6.28
CA VAL A 149 9.26 6.05 -5.55
C VAL A 149 8.20 5.43 -4.64
N MET A 150 8.39 5.55 -3.35
CA MET A 150 7.54 4.94 -2.31
C MET A 150 6.74 6.04 -1.59
N LEU A 151 5.42 5.98 -1.65
CA LEU A 151 4.52 7.03 -1.17
C LEU A 151 3.66 6.51 0.00
N GLY A 152 3.76 7.13 1.17
CA GLY A 152 2.93 6.84 2.34
C GLY A 152 2.99 5.38 2.81
N VAL A 153 4.14 4.73 2.67
CA VAL A 153 4.30 3.31 3.00
C VAL A 153 4.27 3.09 4.51
N PRO A 154 3.43 2.19 5.03
CA PRO A 154 3.36 1.87 6.45
C PRO A 154 4.45 0.85 6.85
N PHE A 155 5.72 1.24 6.83
CA PHE A 155 6.86 0.36 7.14
C PHE A 155 6.81 -0.26 8.54
N GLU A 156 6.25 0.47 9.50
CA GLU A 156 6.02 -0.02 10.86
C GLU A 156 4.53 -0.30 11.14
N GLY A 157 3.72 -0.46 10.08
CA GLY A 157 2.29 -0.75 10.16
C GLY A 157 1.41 0.44 10.56
N SER A 158 0.12 0.19 10.79
CA SER A 158 -0.88 1.20 11.13
C SER A 158 -1.82 0.74 12.23
N TYR A 159 -2.10 1.61 13.20
CA TYR A 159 -3.10 1.37 14.26
C TYR A 159 -4.53 1.33 13.74
N GLU A 160 -4.80 1.86 12.55
CA GLU A 160 -6.11 1.75 11.90
C GLU A 160 -6.50 0.30 11.65
N VAL A 161 -5.52 -0.59 11.43
CA VAL A 161 -5.78 -2.02 11.26
C VAL A 161 -6.28 -2.65 12.57
N ILE A 162 -5.69 -2.31 13.71
CA ILE A 162 -6.18 -2.78 15.02
C ILE A 162 -7.59 -2.23 15.28
N ARG A 163 -7.81 -0.94 15.00
CA ARG A 163 -9.14 -0.32 15.14
C ARG A 163 -10.17 -1.05 14.28
N MET A 164 -9.85 -1.32 13.03
CA MET A 164 -10.72 -2.04 12.10
C MET A 164 -11.07 -3.44 12.63
N TYR A 165 -10.10 -4.18 13.14
CA TYR A 165 -10.35 -5.51 13.73
C TYR A 165 -11.21 -5.44 15.01
N LEU A 166 -11.10 -4.38 15.79
CA LEU A 166 -11.91 -4.20 17.00
C LEU A 166 -13.35 -3.79 16.71
N THR A 167 -13.52 -2.85 15.76
CA THR A 167 -14.81 -2.18 15.52
C THR A 167 -15.56 -2.68 14.28
N GLY A 168 -14.89 -3.38 13.38
CA GLY A 168 -15.42 -3.71 12.05
C GLY A 168 -15.50 -2.50 11.09
N ASP A 169 -15.09 -1.31 11.53
CA ASP A 169 -15.18 -0.08 10.74
C ASP A 169 -14.01 0.04 9.75
N ILE A 170 -14.30 -0.08 8.47
CA ILE A 170 -13.34 0.10 7.38
C ILE A 170 -13.48 1.53 6.86
N ARG A 171 -12.55 2.43 7.22
CA ARG A 171 -12.65 3.88 6.94
C ARG A 171 -12.95 4.24 5.48
N GLU A 172 -12.49 3.44 4.53
CA GLU A 172 -12.68 3.69 3.10
C GLU A 172 -14.02 3.16 2.58
N VAL A 173 -14.70 2.33 3.38
CA VAL A 173 -16.05 1.85 3.11
C VAL A 173 -16.95 2.35 4.25
N PRO A 174 -17.92 3.22 4.00
CA PRO A 174 -18.86 3.65 5.04
C PRO A 174 -19.47 2.45 5.77
N ASN A 175 -19.56 2.49 7.11
CA ASN A 175 -20.04 1.36 7.93
C ASN A 175 -21.38 0.80 7.45
N VAL A 176 -22.30 1.69 7.08
CA VAL A 176 -23.60 1.29 6.50
C VAL A 176 -23.42 0.48 5.21
N LEU A 177 -22.39 0.79 4.41
CA LEU A 177 -22.10 0.02 3.20
C LEU A 177 -21.38 -1.28 3.54
N ALA A 178 -20.42 -1.29 4.47
CA ALA A 178 -19.73 -2.51 4.88
C ALA A 178 -20.73 -3.54 5.45
N GLU A 179 -21.60 -3.13 6.35
CA GLU A 179 -22.68 -3.97 6.89
C GLU A 179 -23.66 -4.42 5.81
N THR A 180 -24.10 -3.49 4.94
CA THR A 180 -25.00 -3.78 3.83
C THR A 180 -24.38 -4.76 2.84
N PHE A 181 -23.06 -4.65 2.63
CA PHE A 181 -22.30 -5.53 1.72
C PHE A 181 -21.84 -6.83 2.39
N GLY A 182 -22.12 -7.05 3.67
CA GLY A 182 -21.73 -8.26 4.39
C GLY A 182 -20.21 -8.43 4.54
N ILE A 183 -19.46 -7.32 4.49
CA ILE A 183 -18.02 -7.31 4.80
C ILE A 183 -17.90 -7.27 6.32
N THR A 184 -17.68 -8.42 6.92
CA THR A 184 -17.63 -8.55 8.37
C THR A 184 -16.21 -8.42 8.91
N ARG A 185 -16.11 -8.09 10.19
CA ARG A 185 -14.84 -8.07 10.93
C ARG A 185 -14.11 -9.42 10.83
N GLU A 186 -14.84 -10.51 10.96
CA GLU A 186 -14.31 -11.86 10.90
C GLU A 186 -13.72 -12.17 9.52
N MET A 187 -14.41 -11.76 8.46
CA MET A 187 -13.91 -11.90 7.09
C MET A 187 -12.58 -11.17 6.90
N VAL A 188 -12.50 -9.92 7.34
CA VAL A 188 -11.29 -9.10 7.19
C VAL A 188 -10.15 -9.58 8.09
N ALA A 189 -10.47 -10.14 9.27
CA ALA A 189 -9.47 -10.75 10.14
C ALA A 189 -8.79 -11.98 9.52
N GLY A 190 -9.47 -12.64 8.57
CA GLY A 190 -8.91 -13.72 7.76
C GLY A 190 -8.00 -13.27 6.60
N PHE A 191 -7.83 -11.96 6.36
CA PHE A 191 -7.00 -11.48 5.25
C PHE A 191 -5.53 -11.32 5.64
N PRO A 192 -4.60 -12.19 5.17
CA PRO A 192 -3.17 -12.06 5.47
C PRO A 192 -2.60 -10.69 5.11
N GLY A 193 -2.97 -10.14 3.95
CA GLY A 193 -2.47 -8.83 3.50
C GLY A 193 -2.87 -7.68 4.43
N VAL A 194 -4.05 -7.74 5.06
CA VAL A 194 -4.47 -6.76 6.07
C VAL A 194 -3.71 -6.96 7.38
N ALA A 195 -3.53 -8.22 7.81
CA ALA A 195 -2.78 -8.54 9.02
C ALA A 195 -1.31 -8.08 8.94
N GLU A 196 -0.70 -8.13 7.76
CA GLU A 196 0.66 -7.66 7.51
C GLU A 196 0.84 -6.14 7.71
N LEU A 197 -0.27 -5.38 7.65
CA LEU A 197 -0.30 -3.93 7.92
C LEU A 197 -0.43 -3.57 9.41
N MET A 198 -0.54 -4.55 10.33
CA MET A 198 -0.57 -4.27 11.76
C MET A 198 0.70 -3.56 12.24
N PRO A 199 0.62 -2.75 13.31
CA PRO A 199 1.80 -2.18 13.92
C PRO A 199 2.84 -3.24 14.26
N THR A 200 4.08 -3.00 13.90
CA THR A 200 5.21 -3.87 14.29
C THR A 200 5.44 -3.83 15.80
N ILE A 201 6.20 -4.79 16.31
CA ILE A 201 6.62 -4.78 17.73
C ILE A 201 7.35 -3.47 18.08
N ARG A 202 8.14 -2.93 17.15
CA ARG A 202 8.85 -1.65 17.32
C ARG A 202 7.87 -0.48 17.44
N HIS A 203 6.81 -0.44 16.61
CA HIS A 203 5.79 0.59 16.68
C HIS A 203 4.97 0.49 17.96
N LEU A 204 4.58 -0.72 18.35
CA LEU A 204 3.89 -0.97 19.63
C LEU A 204 4.74 -0.58 20.85
N ALA A 205 6.05 -0.79 20.79
CA ALA A 205 6.94 -0.36 21.88
C ALA A 205 7.07 1.17 21.95
N ALA A 206 7.01 1.87 20.81
CA ALA A 206 7.05 3.34 20.76
C ALA A 206 5.72 4.00 21.16
N SER A 207 4.59 3.33 20.91
CA SER A 207 3.24 3.83 21.20
C SER A 207 2.36 2.66 21.67
N PRO A 208 2.44 2.25 22.95
CA PRO A 208 1.75 1.07 23.46
C PRO A 208 0.22 1.20 23.39
N LEU A 209 -0.45 0.07 23.21
CA LEU A 209 -1.88 -0.03 23.51
C LEU A 209 -2.11 0.15 25.01
N GLU A 210 -3.27 0.67 25.37
CA GLU A 210 -3.63 0.94 26.76
C GLU A 210 -4.81 0.09 27.26
N LEU A 211 -4.79 -0.27 28.53
CA LEU A 211 -5.94 -0.83 29.23
C LEU A 211 -6.10 -0.06 30.55
N ASP A 212 -7.31 0.48 30.80
CA ASP A 212 -7.63 1.30 31.98
C ASP A 212 -6.64 2.48 32.21
N GLY A 213 -6.22 3.13 31.11
CA GLY A 213 -5.30 4.27 31.13
C GLY A 213 -3.85 3.91 31.46
N LYS A 214 -3.49 2.63 31.39
CA LYS A 214 -2.13 2.15 31.58
C LYS A 214 -1.62 1.48 30.32
N PRO A 215 -0.37 1.76 29.91
CA PRO A 215 0.23 1.08 28.75
C PRO A 215 0.38 -0.42 29.04
N LEU A 216 0.02 -1.23 28.05
CA LEU A 216 0.23 -2.67 28.10
C LEU A 216 1.72 -3.01 27.90
N SER A 217 2.18 -4.07 28.53
CA SER A 217 3.48 -4.65 28.22
C SER A 217 3.52 -5.22 26.80
N SER A 218 4.71 -5.39 26.24
CA SER A 218 4.87 -6.02 24.91
C SER A 218 4.24 -7.41 24.87
N ALA A 219 4.38 -8.21 25.93
CA ALA A 219 3.80 -9.55 25.98
C ALA A 219 2.26 -9.53 26.04
N ASP A 220 1.68 -8.57 26.76
CA ASP A 220 0.22 -8.43 26.83
C ASP A 220 -0.35 -7.92 25.50
N MET A 221 0.33 -7.00 24.82
CA MET A 221 -0.05 -6.54 23.47
C MET A 221 -0.01 -7.70 22.46
N GLU A 222 1.07 -8.49 22.45
CA GLU A 222 1.18 -9.67 21.58
C GLU A 222 0.08 -10.68 21.86
N THR A 223 -0.24 -10.92 23.13
CA THR A 223 -1.34 -11.81 23.55
C THR A 223 -2.70 -11.27 23.08
N ALA A 224 -2.95 -9.97 23.24
CA ALA A 224 -4.20 -9.36 22.81
C ALA A 224 -4.38 -9.44 21.28
N LEU A 225 -3.33 -9.12 20.52
CA LEU A 225 -3.37 -9.14 19.07
C LEU A 225 -3.47 -10.56 18.50
N SER A 226 -2.79 -11.54 19.10
CA SER A 226 -2.90 -12.95 18.64
C SER A 226 -4.30 -13.53 18.87
N ARG A 227 -5.03 -13.05 19.89
CA ARG A 227 -6.44 -13.41 20.11
C ARG A 227 -7.41 -12.70 19.14
N LEU A 228 -7.03 -11.51 18.70
CA LEU A 228 -7.86 -10.70 17.81
C LEU A 228 -7.89 -11.28 16.38
N ILE A 229 -6.76 -11.80 15.89
CA ILE A 229 -6.61 -12.39 14.55
C ILE A 229 -5.83 -13.71 14.60
N PRO A 230 -6.35 -14.75 15.26
CA PRO A 230 -5.59 -15.96 15.57
C PRO A 230 -5.04 -16.67 14.34
N GLU A 231 -5.75 -16.64 13.21
CA GLU A 231 -5.37 -17.36 11.99
C GLU A 231 -4.22 -16.68 11.23
N THR A 232 -4.13 -15.37 11.26
CA THR A 232 -3.18 -14.59 10.44
C THR A 232 -2.04 -13.96 11.23
N TYR A 233 -2.14 -13.94 12.57
CA TYR A 233 -1.18 -13.24 13.44
C TYR A 233 0.26 -13.71 13.29
N ALA A 234 0.49 -15.03 13.39
CA ALA A 234 1.83 -15.60 13.35
C ALA A 234 2.52 -15.34 12.02
N ASP A 235 1.80 -15.52 10.91
CA ASP A 235 2.31 -15.29 9.56
C ASP A 235 2.57 -13.80 9.29
N ALA A 236 1.71 -12.91 9.78
CA ALA A 236 1.93 -11.47 9.69
C ALA A 236 3.20 -11.04 10.45
N ARG A 237 3.45 -11.58 11.64
CA ARG A 237 4.69 -11.31 12.41
C ARG A 237 5.93 -11.86 11.71
N MET A 238 5.82 -13.02 11.07
CA MET A 238 6.89 -13.59 10.26
C MET A 238 7.18 -12.73 9.03
N PHE A 239 6.15 -12.31 8.30
CA PHE A 239 6.29 -11.38 7.18
C PHE A 239 7.00 -10.09 7.58
N GLN A 240 6.61 -9.47 8.70
CA GLN A 240 7.22 -8.23 9.21
C GLN A 240 8.73 -8.39 9.50
N LYS A 241 9.20 -9.58 9.88
CA LYS A 241 10.63 -9.87 10.03
C LYS A 241 11.34 -10.03 8.69
N GLU A 242 10.73 -10.77 7.77
CA GLU A 242 11.30 -11.06 6.45
C GLU A 242 11.42 -9.80 5.58
N VAL A 243 10.38 -8.97 5.55
CA VAL A 243 10.35 -7.76 4.71
C VAL A 243 11.39 -6.71 5.13
N ARG A 244 11.93 -6.78 6.35
CA ARG A 244 13.02 -5.89 6.81
C ARG A 244 14.29 -6.02 5.98
N ARG A 245 14.57 -7.20 5.41
CA ARG A 245 15.67 -7.34 4.45
C ARG A 245 15.43 -6.45 3.23
N GLY A 246 14.23 -6.45 2.70
CA GLY A 246 13.84 -5.58 1.58
C GLY A 246 13.99 -4.10 1.93
N TYR A 247 13.56 -3.68 3.12
CA TYR A 247 13.74 -2.29 3.57
C TYR A 247 15.21 -1.86 3.54
N ARG A 248 16.14 -2.71 4.02
CA ARG A 248 17.58 -2.40 3.99
C ARG A 248 18.09 -2.25 2.57
N LEU A 249 17.77 -3.19 1.67
CA LEU A 249 18.18 -3.12 0.28
C LEU A 249 17.66 -1.85 -0.41
N LEU A 250 16.43 -1.42 -0.10
CA LEU A 250 15.84 -0.19 -0.64
C LEU A 250 16.47 1.07 -0.02
N LEU A 251 16.85 1.05 1.25
CA LEU A 251 17.59 2.13 1.89
C LEU A 251 18.98 2.31 1.29
N GLU A 252 19.68 1.22 0.99
CA GLU A 252 21.01 1.21 0.38
C GLU A 252 20.99 1.67 -1.08
N LYS A 253 19.85 1.53 -1.77
CA LYS A 253 19.72 1.94 -3.18
C LYS A 253 19.54 3.45 -3.31
N GLU A 254 20.52 4.14 -3.95
CA GLU A 254 20.52 5.60 -4.12
C GLU A 254 19.27 6.10 -4.87
N ASP A 255 18.80 5.37 -5.87
CA ASP A 255 17.63 5.69 -6.67
C ASP A 255 16.29 5.21 -6.04
N CYS A 256 16.24 5.12 -4.70
CA CYS A 256 15.00 4.86 -3.94
C CYS A 256 14.60 6.13 -3.17
N PHE A 257 13.36 6.60 -3.40
CA PHE A 257 12.83 7.87 -2.93
C PHE A 257 11.58 7.64 -2.09
N PHE A 258 11.40 8.42 -1.01
CA PHE A 258 10.35 8.23 -0.02
C PHE A 258 9.51 9.50 0.16
N GLY A 259 8.24 9.45 -0.22
CA GLY A 259 7.26 10.51 -0.04
C GLY A 259 6.39 10.26 1.19
N ILE A 260 6.37 11.20 2.12
CA ILE A 260 5.72 11.07 3.43
C ILE A 260 4.60 12.10 3.54
N GLY A 261 3.38 11.65 3.89
CA GLY A 261 2.27 12.53 4.22
C GLY A 261 2.28 12.89 5.71
N TYR A 262 1.89 14.13 6.05
CA TYR A 262 1.78 14.57 7.44
C TYR A 262 0.71 15.64 7.63
N GLY A 263 0.51 16.06 8.89
CA GLY A 263 -0.39 17.18 9.23
C GLY A 263 -1.87 16.79 9.26
N LYS A 264 -2.20 15.49 9.26
CA LYS A 264 -3.56 14.98 9.41
C LYS A 264 -3.71 14.24 10.73
N SER A 265 -4.92 14.36 11.34
CA SER A 265 -5.24 13.57 12.54
C SER A 265 -5.07 12.09 12.22
N THR A 266 -4.14 11.45 12.93
CA THR A 266 -3.69 10.10 12.65
C THR A 266 -3.64 9.34 13.97
N LEU A 267 -4.18 8.14 13.96
CA LEU A 267 -4.21 7.26 15.11
C LEU A 267 -2.78 6.84 15.50
N GLN A 268 -2.43 7.05 16.76
CA GLN A 268 -1.11 6.71 17.31
C GLN A 268 -1.16 5.55 18.29
N SER A 269 -2.27 5.38 19.01
CA SER A 269 -2.51 4.30 19.96
C SER A 269 -4.01 4.12 20.19
N LEU A 270 -4.40 3.06 20.89
CA LEU A 270 -5.77 2.70 21.24
C LEU A 270 -5.86 2.25 22.70
N SER A 271 -6.98 2.60 23.35
CA SER A 271 -7.37 2.03 24.63
C SER A 271 -8.33 0.85 24.42
N LEU A 272 -7.98 -0.30 24.97
CA LEU A 272 -8.75 -1.55 24.84
C LEU A 272 -9.84 -1.71 25.91
N LYS A 273 -10.10 -0.70 26.73
CA LYS A 273 -11.13 -0.76 27.79
C LYS A 273 -12.52 -1.10 27.26
N ASN A 274 -12.87 -0.55 26.10
CA ASN A 274 -14.07 -0.91 25.35
C ASN A 274 -13.67 -1.28 23.91
N PRO A 275 -13.49 -2.56 23.60
CA PRO A 275 -13.03 -2.97 22.28
C PRO A 275 -13.94 -2.54 21.11
N GLU A 276 -15.26 -2.48 21.33
CA GLU A 276 -16.23 -2.05 20.31
C GLU A 276 -16.20 -0.52 20.06
N SER A 277 -15.72 0.23 21.03
CA SER A 277 -15.53 1.68 20.94
C SER A 277 -14.23 2.08 21.62
N PRO A 278 -13.07 1.72 21.04
CA PRO A 278 -11.78 1.96 21.66
C PRO A 278 -11.50 3.45 21.80
N GLY A 279 -10.96 3.85 22.94
CA GLY A 279 -10.42 5.20 23.11
C GLY A 279 -9.27 5.41 22.13
N LYS A 280 -9.25 6.56 21.46
CA LYS A 280 -8.27 6.87 20.42
C LYS A 280 -7.29 7.92 20.92
N GLN A 281 -6.00 7.69 20.68
CA GLN A 281 -4.96 8.70 20.80
C GLN A 281 -4.52 9.11 19.41
N GLU A 282 -4.81 10.34 19.01
CA GLU A 282 -4.53 10.88 17.70
C GLU A 282 -3.55 12.06 17.80
N SER A 283 -2.74 12.23 16.75
CA SER A 283 -1.89 13.40 16.59
C SER A 283 -1.80 13.81 15.12
N SER A 284 -1.37 15.05 14.85
CA SER A 284 -1.08 15.53 13.49
C SER A 284 0.21 14.96 12.88
N LYS A 285 0.89 14.04 13.59
CA LYS A 285 2.11 13.39 13.13
C LYS A 285 1.79 12.16 12.25
N GLY A 286 1.15 12.41 11.11
CA GLY A 286 0.80 11.41 10.11
C GLY A 286 -0.10 11.97 9.02
N ASP A 287 -0.52 11.11 8.12
CA ASP A 287 -1.29 11.42 6.92
C ASP A 287 -2.79 11.07 7.01
N GLY A 288 -3.26 10.68 8.20
CA GLY A 288 -4.62 10.24 8.48
C GLY A 288 -4.78 8.73 8.58
N LEU A 289 -3.89 7.94 7.98
CA LEU A 289 -3.88 6.46 8.06
C LEU A 289 -2.56 5.92 8.58
N VAL A 290 -1.45 6.52 8.21
CA VAL A 290 -0.09 6.09 8.57
C VAL A 290 0.59 7.18 9.40
N SER A 291 1.09 6.81 10.59
CA SER A 291 1.85 7.72 11.43
C SER A 291 3.20 8.07 10.81
N CYS A 292 3.75 9.26 11.12
CA CYS A 292 5.10 9.61 10.69
C CYS A 292 6.15 8.62 11.21
N PHE A 293 5.95 8.04 12.40
CA PHE A 293 6.83 6.99 12.91
C PHE A 293 6.86 5.80 11.94
N SER A 294 5.70 5.35 11.49
CA SER A 294 5.61 4.23 10.55
C SER A 294 6.17 4.57 9.17
N SER A 295 5.76 5.69 8.58
CA SER A 295 6.19 6.06 7.23
C SER A 295 7.67 6.47 7.13
N THR A 296 8.34 6.74 8.26
CA THR A 296 9.79 7.03 8.32
C THR A 296 10.64 5.84 8.76
N MET A 297 10.10 4.61 8.80
CA MET A 297 10.78 3.42 9.34
C MET A 297 11.28 3.63 10.79
N GLY A 298 10.45 4.25 11.66
CA GLY A 298 10.86 4.58 13.01
C GLY A 298 11.94 5.67 13.09
N GLY A 299 12.03 6.53 12.08
CA GLY A 299 13.00 7.62 11.97
C GLY A 299 14.22 7.32 11.10
N GLU A 300 14.41 6.10 10.62
CA GLU A 300 15.59 5.72 9.82
C GLU A 300 15.69 6.53 8.51
N LEU A 301 14.56 6.86 7.86
CA LEU A 301 14.57 7.69 6.66
C LEU A 301 15.07 9.11 6.89
N LEU A 302 15.00 9.63 8.11
CA LEU A 302 15.45 10.99 8.43
C LEU A 302 16.98 11.16 8.37
N ALA A 303 17.71 10.05 8.30
CA ALA A 303 19.16 10.06 8.08
C ALA A 303 19.56 10.09 6.60
N LEU A 304 18.59 9.93 5.67
CA LEU A 304 18.85 9.99 4.23
C LEU A 304 18.96 11.44 3.75
N PRO A 305 19.66 11.69 2.62
CA PRO A 305 19.70 13.02 2.00
C PRO A 305 18.30 13.53 1.65
N ASP A 306 18.06 14.83 1.80
CA ASP A 306 16.77 15.51 1.55
C ASP A 306 16.21 15.26 0.14
N MET A 307 17.09 15.01 -0.84
CA MET A 307 16.65 14.66 -2.19
C MET A 307 15.93 13.30 -2.27
N ARG A 308 16.20 12.40 -1.33
CA ARG A 308 15.60 11.07 -1.27
C ARG A 308 14.32 11.00 -0.42
N VAL A 309 14.13 11.95 0.48
CA VAL A 309 12.96 11.97 1.39
C VAL A 309 12.23 13.30 1.26
N LYS A 310 10.95 13.25 0.97
CA LYS A 310 10.10 14.45 0.86
C LYS A 310 8.85 14.31 1.67
N ALA A 311 8.60 15.28 2.54
CA ALA A 311 7.36 15.37 3.31
C ALA A 311 6.35 16.33 2.67
N PHE A 312 5.07 15.94 2.67
CA PHE A 312 3.96 16.70 2.12
C PHE A 312 2.86 16.88 3.16
N SER A 313 2.34 18.11 3.34
CA SER A 313 1.24 18.38 4.28
C SER A 313 -0.12 17.96 3.72
N VAL A 314 -0.27 16.68 3.41
CA VAL A 314 -1.46 16.12 2.77
C VAL A 314 -1.88 14.80 3.41
N GLY A 315 -3.13 14.39 3.17
CA GLY A 315 -3.65 13.09 3.58
C GLY A 315 -3.14 11.96 2.69
N HIS A 316 -3.23 10.73 3.20
CA HIS A 316 -2.69 9.50 2.62
C HIS A 316 -2.97 9.34 1.12
N ALA A 317 -4.24 9.32 0.74
CA ALA A 317 -4.65 9.21 -0.66
C ALA A 317 -4.25 10.43 -1.53
N ASN A 318 -4.09 11.60 -0.91
CA ASN A 318 -3.75 12.82 -1.62
C ASN A 318 -2.29 12.87 -2.08
N LEU A 319 -1.40 12.03 -1.54
CA LEU A 319 -0.04 11.87 -2.03
C LEU A 319 0.01 11.53 -3.54
N LEU A 320 -1.02 10.89 -4.06
CA LEU A 320 -1.12 10.46 -5.46
C LEU A 320 -1.66 11.53 -6.43
N ARG A 321 -2.14 12.67 -5.92
CA ARG A 321 -2.77 13.72 -6.74
C ARG A 321 -2.40 15.14 -6.35
N PHE A 322 -1.64 15.32 -5.28
CA PHE A 322 -1.18 16.62 -4.84
C PHE A 322 -0.13 17.16 -5.83
N PRO A 323 -0.26 18.40 -6.34
CA PRO A 323 0.61 18.89 -7.41
C PRO A 323 2.09 18.81 -7.08
N GLU A 324 2.49 19.15 -5.84
CA GLU A 324 3.89 19.10 -5.41
C GLU A 324 4.42 17.67 -5.30
N SER A 325 3.59 16.70 -4.88
CA SER A 325 3.99 15.29 -4.86
C SER A 325 4.14 14.75 -6.29
N LEU A 326 3.22 15.10 -7.19
CA LEU A 326 3.32 14.72 -8.60
C LEU A 326 4.59 15.28 -9.25
N LYS A 327 4.90 16.56 -9.05
CA LYS A 327 6.15 17.17 -9.53
C LYS A 327 7.38 16.43 -9.00
N TRP A 328 7.39 16.12 -7.70
CA TRP A 328 8.50 15.40 -7.09
C TRP A 328 8.65 13.97 -7.62
N ILE A 329 7.54 13.23 -7.82
CA ILE A 329 7.56 11.90 -8.46
C ILE A 329 8.21 11.98 -9.85
N ALA A 330 7.85 12.99 -10.66
CA ALA A 330 8.46 13.19 -11.97
C ALA A 330 9.96 13.43 -11.88
N GLN A 331 10.42 14.28 -10.96
CA GLN A 331 11.84 14.55 -10.73
C GLN A 331 12.59 13.27 -10.35
N CYS A 332 12.04 12.47 -9.43
CA CYS A 332 12.62 11.19 -9.04
C CYS A 332 12.77 10.23 -10.23
N ILE A 333 11.75 10.11 -11.08
CA ILE A 333 11.76 9.18 -12.22
C ILE A 333 12.65 9.70 -13.37
N LYS A 334 12.57 10.98 -13.71
CA LYS A 334 13.34 11.56 -14.83
C LYS A 334 14.83 11.75 -14.51
N GLY A 335 15.16 11.94 -13.23
CA GLY A 335 16.57 12.12 -12.81
C GLY A 335 17.15 13.45 -13.29
N GLY A 336 16.56 14.58 -12.98
CA GLY A 336 17.05 15.88 -13.41
C GLY A 336 16.40 17.07 -12.71
N THR A 337 17.09 18.20 -12.75
CA THR A 337 16.65 19.48 -12.22
C THR A 337 15.42 20.01 -12.96
N CYS A 338 14.44 20.44 -12.19
CA CYS A 338 13.34 21.37 -12.52
C CYS A 338 12.57 21.16 -13.83
N ILE A 339 11.35 20.60 -13.70
CA ILE A 339 10.29 20.83 -14.67
C ILE A 339 9.46 22.01 -14.16
N GLU A 340 9.92 23.25 -14.44
CA GLU A 340 9.14 24.46 -14.12
C GLU A 340 8.07 24.82 -15.16
N THR A 341 8.05 24.18 -16.32
CA THR A 341 7.35 24.73 -17.52
C THR A 341 6.14 23.96 -18.03
N GLU A 342 5.73 22.85 -17.43
CA GLU A 342 4.65 22.02 -18.05
C GLU A 342 3.35 21.86 -17.23
N LEU A 343 3.11 22.72 -16.26
CA LEU A 343 1.88 22.68 -15.43
C LEU A 343 1.12 24.03 -15.42
N SER A 344 1.12 24.76 -16.56
CA SER A 344 0.19 25.89 -16.77
C SER A 344 -1.06 25.42 -17.50
#